data_090c79dd88aee6083e498b325f61cef2
#
_entry.id   090c79dd88aee6083e498b325f61cef2
#
_cell.length_a   1.000
_cell.length_b   1.000
_cell.length_c   1.000
_cell.angle_alpha   90.00
_cell.angle_beta   90.00
_cell.angle_gamma   90.00
#
_symmetry.space_group_name_H-M   'P 1'
#
loop_
_entity.id
_entity.type
_entity.pdbx_description
1 polymer ?
#
loop_
_entity_poly.entity_id
_entity_poly.type
_entity_poly.pdbx_seq_one_letter_code
_entity_poly.pdbx_strand_id
1 'polypeptide(L)'
;EACSWLSFLGSYYSNNWYNENYTSFGNHHAGIDLNLINSDDLSLLIVHMSQYDNIYDYNETMERQRRPDESYSETSDYYWNWDSTSNRQIFNDLRIKSSLSNKINNFTIAALIINRFLSFFDVIYLNKKKQYKVESVAIPNSNNGVLLNLNIHF
;
A
#
# COMPACT_ATOMS: atom_id res chain seq x y z
N GLU A 1 -9.90 9.97 12.16
CA GLU A 1 -8.47 10.01 11.86
C GLU A 1 -7.70 8.81 12.42
N ALA A 2 -7.90 8.42 13.69
CA ALA A 2 -7.19 7.29 14.29
C ALA A 2 -7.41 5.97 13.51
N CYS A 3 -8.64 5.69 13.10
CA CYS A 3 -8.95 4.50 12.28
C CYS A 3 -8.20 4.50 10.93
N SER A 4 -8.09 5.66 10.28
CA SER A 4 -7.37 5.76 9.00
C SER A 4 -5.87 5.53 9.17
N TRP A 5 -5.28 6.04 10.25
CA TRP A 5 -3.88 5.78 10.58
C TRP A 5 -3.63 4.31 10.92
N LEU A 6 -4.52 3.68 11.69
CA LEU A 6 -4.42 2.25 12.01
C LEU A 6 -4.55 1.39 10.75
N SER A 7 -5.47 1.74 9.84
CA SER A 7 -5.61 1.04 8.56
C SER A 7 -4.37 1.20 7.69
N PHE A 8 -3.79 2.40 7.64
CA PHE A 8 -2.55 2.68 6.90
C PHE A 8 -1.39 1.83 7.42
N LEU A 9 -1.12 1.90 8.73
CA LEU A 9 -0.03 1.13 9.34
C LEU A 9 -0.25 -0.37 9.18
N GLY A 10 -1.48 -0.85 9.43
CA GLY A 10 -1.82 -2.26 9.28
C GLY A 10 -1.62 -2.76 7.85
N SER A 11 -2.09 -2.02 6.84
CA SER A 11 -1.92 -2.40 5.43
C SER A 11 -0.47 -2.31 4.96
N TYR A 12 0.30 -1.33 5.45
CA TYR A 12 1.72 -1.19 5.14
C TYR A 12 2.54 -2.38 5.64
N TYR A 13 2.38 -2.74 6.91
CA TYR A 13 3.07 -3.90 7.49
C TYR A 13 2.63 -5.21 6.87
N SER A 14 1.33 -5.39 6.61
CA SER A 14 0.81 -6.56 5.93
C SER A 14 1.36 -6.72 4.51
N ASN A 15 1.45 -5.62 3.75
CA ASN A 15 2.00 -5.66 2.39
C ASN A 15 3.45 -6.14 2.39
N ASN A 16 4.29 -5.57 3.24
CA ASN A 16 5.69 -5.96 3.35
C ASN A 16 5.82 -7.43 3.78
N TRP A 17 5.06 -7.85 4.78
CA TRP A 17 5.07 -9.22 5.26
C TRP A 17 4.66 -10.23 4.18
N TYR A 18 3.57 -9.96 3.44
CA TYR A 18 3.14 -10.84 2.35
C TYR A 18 4.12 -10.84 1.19
N ASN A 19 4.74 -9.69 0.88
CA ASN A 19 5.72 -9.58 -0.18
C ASN A 19 6.95 -10.44 0.11
N GLU A 20 7.53 -10.32 1.30
CA GLU A 20 8.65 -11.14 1.74
C GLU A 20 8.30 -12.63 1.76
N ASN A 21 7.10 -12.97 2.23
CA ASN A 21 6.66 -14.37 2.32
C ASN A 21 6.49 -15.01 0.95
N TYR A 22 5.80 -14.37 -0.02
CA TYR A 22 5.63 -15.02 -1.32
C TYR A 22 6.95 -15.09 -2.10
N THR A 23 7.83 -14.11 -1.95
CA THR A 23 9.17 -14.12 -2.56
C THR A 23 10.02 -15.27 -2.02
N SER A 24 10.08 -15.40 -0.70
CA SER A 24 10.78 -16.51 -0.04
C SER A 24 10.17 -17.87 -0.36
N PHE A 25 8.83 -17.93 -0.44
CA PHE A 25 8.10 -19.14 -0.80
C PHE A 25 8.37 -19.60 -2.23
N GLY A 26 8.41 -18.65 -3.18
CA GLY A 26 8.76 -18.89 -4.58
C GLY A 26 10.19 -19.43 -4.72
N ASN A 27 11.14 -18.83 -4.00
CA ASN A 27 12.52 -19.29 -3.97
C ASN A 27 12.62 -20.76 -3.47
N HIS A 28 11.94 -21.07 -2.37
CA HIS A 28 12.03 -22.38 -1.75
C HIS A 28 11.32 -23.50 -2.52
N HIS A 29 10.13 -23.21 -3.08
CA HIS A 29 9.25 -24.21 -3.68
C HIS A 29 9.21 -24.21 -5.22
N ALA A 30 9.66 -23.17 -5.86
CA ALA A 30 9.77 -23.09 -7.33
C ALA A 30 11.23 -23.00 -7.83
N GLY A 31 12.19 -22.84 -6.92
CA GLY A 31 13.62 -22.82 -7.23
C GLY A 31 14.09 -21.57 -7.99
N ILE A 32 13.37 -20.44 -7.87
CA ILE A 32 13.71 -19.18 -8.53
C ILE A 32 13.98 -18.09 -7.52
N ASP A 33 15.08 -17.35 -7.67
CA ASP A 33 15.34 -16.17 -6.84
C ASP A 33 14.74 -14.91 -7.47
N LEU A 34 13.55 -14.56 -6.99
CA LEU A 34 12.81 -13.39 -7.47
C LEU A 34 13.52 -12.05 -7.20
N ASN A 35 14.51 -12.02 -6.32
CA ASN A 35 15.28 -10.80 -6.03
C ASN A 35 16.31 -10.48 -7.11
N LEU A 36 16.69 -11.46 -7.95
CA LEU A 36 17.62 -11.27 -9.04
C LEU A 36 16.95 -10.77 -10.32
N ILE A 37 15.62 -10.82 -10.38
CA ILE A 37 14.83 -10.45 -11.58
C ILE A 37 14.64 -8.94 -11.64
N ASN A 38 14.75 -8.37 -12.83
CA ASN A 38 14.49 -6.95 -13.07
C ASN A 38 13.05 -6.59 -12.68
N SER A 39 12.86 -5.44 -12.03
CA SER A 39 11.55 -4.97 -11.56
C SER A 39 10.48 -4.90 -12.67
N ASP A 40 10.89 -4.63 -13.90
CA ASP A 40 9.97 -4.48 -15.04
C ASP A 40 9.39 -5.82 -15.46
N ASP A 41 10.19 -6.88 -15.43
CA ASP A 41 9.78 -8.25 -15.80
C ASP A 41 9.15 -9.00 -14.63
N LEU A 42 9.55 -8.65 -13.40
CA LEU A 42 9.18 -9.36 -12.18
C LEU A 42 7.67 -9.47 -11.99
N SER A 43 6.94 -8.40 -12.26
CA SER A 43 5.49 -8.35 -12.01
C SER A 43 4.72 -9.33 -12.89
N LEU A 44 5.13 -9.47 -14.16
CA LEU A 44 4.55 -10.40 -15.13
C LEU A 44 4.96 -11.84 -14.84
N LEU A 45 6.23 -12.06 -14.55
CA LEU A 45 6.77 -13.37 -14.20
C LEU A 45 6.05 -13.98 -13.00
N ILE A 46 5.85 -13.21 -11.94
CA ILE A 46 5.12 -13.63 -10.72
C ILE A 46 3.67 -14.05 -11.06
N VAL A 47 3.01 -13.35 -11.98
CA VAL A 47 1.67 -13.74 -12.44
C VAL A 47 1.71 -15.08 -13.17
N HIS A 48 2.65 -15.26 -14.09
CA HIS A 48 2.77 -16.49 -14.86
C HIS A 48 3.16 -17.69 -13.98
N MET A 49 4.11 -17.52 -13.06
CA MET A 49 4.44 -18.52 -12.06
C MET A 49 3.26 -18.94 -11.19
N SER A 50 2.33 -18.03 -10.92
CA SER A 50 1.13 -18.36 -10.14
C SER A 50 0.08 -19.16 -10.93
N GLN A 51 0.19 -19.22 -12.26
CA GLN A 51 -0.76 -19.87 -13.14
C GLN A 51 -0.25 -21.22 -13.70
N TYR A 52 1.06 -21.35 -13.90
CA TYR A 52 1.70 -22.51 -14.52
C TYR A 52 2.61 -23.23 -13.54
N ASP A 53 2.60 -24.55 -13.58
CA ASP A 53 3.39 -25.36 -12.65
C ASP A 53 4.90 -25.27 -12.96
N ASN A 54 5.27 -25.00 -14.21
CA ASN A 54 6.66 -24.81 -14.61
C ASN A 54 6.78 -23.91 -15.85
N ILE A 55 8.01 -23.50 -16.16
CA ILE A 55 8.32 -22.65 -17.31
C ILE A 55 7.97 -23.33 -18.65
N TYR A 56 8.11 -24.66 -18.74
CA TYR A 56 7.86 -25.40 -19.97
C TYR A 56 6.38 -25.39 -20.33
N ASP A 57 5.49 -25.60 -19.36
CA ASP A 57 4.03 -25.54 -19.57
C ASP A 57 3.59 -24.14 -20.04
N TYR A 58 4.23 -23.10 -19.51
CA TYR A 58 3.99 -21.74 -19.95
C TYR A 58 4.47 -21.53 -21.38
N ASN A 59 5.73 -21.84 -21.71
CA ASN A 59 6.32 -21.65 -23.03
C ASN A 59 5.54 -22.46 -24.10
N GLU A 60 5.21 -23.73 -23.83
CA GLU A 60 4.39 -24.54 -24.72
C GLU A 60 3.00 -23.90 -24.97
N THR A 61 2.42 -23.29 -23.98
CA THR A 61 1.14 -22.58 -24.13
C THR A 61 1.30 -21.36 -25.03
N MET A 62 2.38 -20.58 -24.88
CA MET A 62 2.66 -19.41 -25.73
C MET A 62 2.91 -19.83 -27.18
N GLU A 63 3.64 -20.91 -27.42
CA GLU A 63 3.85 -21.46 -28.75
C GLU A 63 2.54 -21.90 -29.41
N ARG A 64 1.67 -22.61 -28.69
CA ARG A 64 0.34 -23.00 -29.16
C ARG A 64 -0.55 -21.81 -29.51
N GLN A 65 -0.39 -20.71 -28.80
CA GLN A 65 -1.09 -19.44 -29.04
C GLN A 65 -0.46 -18.60 -30.16
N ARG A 66 0.64 -19.05 -30.76
CA ARG A 66 1.43 -18.35 -31.78
C ARG A 66 2.03 -17.03 -31.28
N ARG A 67 2.46 -17.02 -30.00
CA ARG A 67 3.09 -15.89 -29.31
C ARG A 67 4.47 -16.32 -28.75
N PRO A 68 5.40 -16.84 -29.58
CA PRO A 68 6.70 -17.31 -29.10
C PRO A 68 7.59 -16.20 -28.56
N ASP A 69 7.30 -14.94 -28.94
CA ASP A 69 7.96 -13.73 -28.44
C ASP A 69 7.66 -13.44 -26.97
N GLU A 70 6.63 -14.05 -26.40
CA GLU A 70 6.30 -13.94 -24.98
C GLU A 70 6.85 -15.09 -24.13
N SER A 71 7.51 -16.06 -24.74
CA SER A 71 8.14 -17.17 -24.03
C SER A 71 9.34 -16.70 -23.22
N TYR A 72 9.51 -17.26 -22.05
CA TYR A 72 10.69 -16.99 -21.22
C TYR A 72 11.87 -17.85 -21.67
N SER A 73 13.07 -17.28 -21.54
CA SER A 73 14.30 -18.06 -21.71
C SER A 73 14.41 -19.10 -20.59
N GLU A 74 14.69 -20.34 -20.96
CA GLU A 74 14.89 -21.45 -20.01
C GLU A 74 16.27 -21.36 -19.29
N THR A 75 16.75 -20.13 -19.10
CA THR A 75 18.00 -19.86 -18.37
C THR A 75 17.74 -19.89 -16.86
N SER A 76 18.81 -19.98 -16.10
CA SER A 76 18.75 -20.01 -14.63
C SER A 76 17.96 -18.85 -14.01
N ASP A 77 17.94 -17.68 -14.65
CA ASP A 77 17.35 -16.47 -14.04
C ASP A 77 15.82 -16.48 -14.07
N TYR A 78 15.20 -17.08 -15.12
CA TYR A 78 13.75 -17.15 -15.27
C TYR A 78 13.18 -18.54 -15.03
N TYR A 79 14.03 -19.52 -14.71
CA TYR A 79 13.60 -20.89 -14.52
C TYR A 79 12.79 -21.06 -13.24
N TRP A 80 11.59 -21.62 -13.36
CA TRP A 80 10.80 -22.06 -12.22
C TRP A 80 10.19 -23.45 -12.47
N ASN A 81 10.08 -24.23 -11.43
CA ASN A 81 9.40 -25.52 -11.44
C ASN A 81 8.86 -25.80 -10.05
N TRP A 82 7.54 -25.68 -9.88
CA TRP A 82 6.91 -25.92 -8.59
C TRP A 82 7.04 -27.38 -8.18
N ASP A 83 7.38 -27.61 -6.92
CA ASP A 83 7.43 -28.95 -6.33
C ASP A 83 6.03 -29.57 -6.19
N SER A 84 4.97 -28.76 -6.10
CA SER A 84 3.59 -29.19 -6.12
C SER A 84 2.64 -28.07 -6.56
N THR A 85 1.52 -28.44 -7.20
CA THR A 85 0.42 -27.52 -7.55
C THR A 85 -0.18 -26.87 -6.30
N SER A 86 -0.18 -27.56 -5.15
CA SER A 86 -0.64 -26.98 -3.89
C SER A 86 0.24 -25.80 -3.46
N ASN A 87 1.56 -25.92 -3.56
CA ASN A 87 2.48 -24.84 -3.22
C ASN A 87 2.36 -23.66 -4.19
N ARG A 88 2.13 -23.92 -5.50
CA ARG A 88 1.79 -22.88 -6.44
C ARG A 88 0.52 -22.09 -6.03
N GLN A 89 -0.52 -22.79 -5.56
CA GLN A 89 -1.74 -22.15 -5.09
C GLN A 89 -1.50 -21.30 -3.83
N ILE A 90 -0.71 -21.78 -2.87
CA ILE A 90 -0.32 -21.01 -1.67
C ILE A 90 0.45 -19.74 -2.08
N PHE A 91 1.39 -19.86 -3.01
CA PHE A 91 2.11 -18.70 -3.54
C PHE A 91 1.16 -17.68 -4.17
N ASN A 92 0.21 -18.14 -4.99
CA ASN A 92 -0.79 -17.26 -5.60
C ASN A 92 -1.64 -16.54 -4.54
N ASP A 93 -2.05 -17.23 -3.48
CA ASP A 93 -2.83 -16.62 -2.39
C ASP A 93 -2.02 -15.56 -1.64
N LEU A 94 -0.75 -15.81 -1.35
CA LEU A 94 0.14 -14.85 -0.72
C LEU A 94 0.34 -13.61 -1.61
N ARG A 95 0.55 -13.81 -2.92
CA ARG A 95 0.66 -12.75 -3.92
C ARG A 95 -0.60 -11.89 -3.98
N ILE A 96 -1.78 -12.52 -4.02
CA ILE A 96 -3.06 -11.80 -4.04
C ILE A 96 -3.24 -10.99 -2.76
N LYS A 97 -2.91 -11.54 -1.61
CA LYS A 97 -2.98 -10.84 -0.31
C LYS A 97 -2.03 -9.65 -0.26
N SER A 98 -0.79 -9.79 -0.78
CA SER A 98 0.15 -8.68 -0.93
C SER A 98 -0.43 -7.57 -1.82
N SER A 99 -0.93 -7.93 -3.01
CA SER A 99 -1.55 -6.97 -3.93
C SER A 99 -2.76 -6.26 -3.33
N LEU A 100 -3.60 -6.98 -2.59
CA LEU A 100 -4.77 -6.41 -1.90
C LEU A 100 -4.33 -5.44 -0.80
N SER A 101 -3.35 -5.82 0.03
CA SER A 101 -2.80 -4.95 1.08
C SER A 101 -2.22 -3.66 0.49
N ASN A 102 -1.51 -3.75 -0.64
CA ASN A 102 -1.00 -2.57 -1.34
C ASN A 102 -2.12 -1.66 -1.86
N LYS A 103 -3.18 -2.22 -2.42
CA LYS A 103 -4.36 -1.45 -2.85
C LYS A 103 -5.04 -0.75 -1.66
N ILE A 104 -5.22 -1.44 -0.54
CA ILE A 104 -5.79 -0.87 0.69
C ILE A 104 -4.90 0.27 1.20
N ASN A 105 -3.57 0.09 1.20
CA ASN A 105 -2.62 1.12 1.59
C ASN A 105 -2.76 2.38 0.75
N ASN A 106 -2.77 2.25 -0.58
CA ASN A 106 -2.94 3.38 -1.50
C ASN A 106 -4.30 4.08 -1.32
N PHE A 107 -5.37 3.31 -1.09
CA PHE A 107 -6.70 3.84 -0.81
C PHE A 107 -6.74 4.63 0.51
N THR A 108 -6.06 4.12 1.53
CA THR A 108 -5.99 4.78 2.84
C THR A 108 -5.21 6.08 2.79
N ILE A 109 -4.12 6.14 2.01
CA ILE A 109 -3.38 7.40 1.76
C ILE A 109 -4.30 8.42 1.09
N ALA A 110 -5.03 8.03 0.04
CA ALA A 110 -5.98 8.93 -0.62
C ALA A 110 -7.06 9.43 0.34
N ALA A 111 -7.60 8.56 1.18
CA ALA A 111 -8.61 8.93 2.20
C ALA A 111 -8.06 9.91 3.24
N LEU A 112 -6.81 9.74 3.68
CA LEU A 112 -6.13 10.67 4.60
C LEU A 112 -5.97 12.05 3.97
N ILE A 113 -5.59 12.12 2.70
CA ILE A 113 -5.45 13.39 1.95
C ILE A 113 -6.80 14.09 1.85
N ILE A 114 -7.84 13.39 1.41
CA ILE A 114 -9.20 13.94 1.29
C ILE A 114 -9.70 14.45 2.64
N ASN A 115 -9.49 13.69 3.72
CA ASN A 115 -9.89 14.10 5.06
C ASN A 115 -9.23 15.42 5.49
N ARG A 116 -7.96 15.65 5.12
CA ARG A 116 -7.27 16.91 5.37
C ARG A 116 -7.87 18.08 4.59
N PHE A 117 -8.19 17.85 3.32
CA PHE A 117 -8.88 18.88 2.52
C PHE A 117 -10.25 19.24 3.09
N LEU A 118 -11.06 18.25 3.46
CA LEU A 118 -12.37 18.50 4.07
C LEU A 118 -12.25 19.29 5.38
N SER A 119 -11.33 18.89 6.26
CA SER A 119 -11.07 19.61 7.51
C SER A 119 -10.65 21.07 7.27
N PHE A 120 -9.85 21.33 6.23
CA PHE A 120 -9.44 22.68 5.85
C PHE A 120 -10.64 23.53 5.40
N PHE A 121 -11.52 22.98 4.56
CA PHE A 121 -12.74 23.68 4.13
C PHE A 121 -13.71 23.94 5.28
N ASP A 122 -13.86 22.97 6.20
CA ASP A 122 -14.69 23.14 7.39
C ASP A 122 -14.20 24.29 8.26
N VAL A 123 -12.89 24.42 8.49
CA VAL A 123 -12.31 25.53 9.24
C VAL A 123 -12.59 26.87 8.55
N ILE A 124 -12.41 26.96 7.24
CA ILE A 124 -12.69 28.21 6.48
C ILE A 124 -14.19 28.57 6.58
N TYR A 125 -15.08 27.57 6.39
CA TYR A 125 -16.53 27.78 6.43
C TYR A 125 -16.98 28.23 7.83
N LEU A 126 -16.51 27.57 8.90
CA LEU A 126 -16.82 27.92 10.27
C LEU A 126 -16.29 29.31 10.65
N ASN A 127 -15.07 29.64 10.17
CA ASN A 127 -14.48 30.97 10.45
C ASN A 127 -15.24 32.11 9.75
N LYS A 128 -15.78 31.85 8.55
CA LYS A 128 -16.66 32.81 7.86
C LYS A 128 -18.02 33.00 8.53
N LYS A 129 -18.55 31.92 9.15
CA LYS A 129 -19.88 31.94 9.78
C LYS A 129 -19.86 32.47 11.20
N LYS A 130 -18.73 32.42 11.88
CA LYS A 130 -18.53 32.88 13.26
C LYS A 130 -17.44 33.97 13.29
N GLN A 131 -17.80 35.22 13.04
CA GLN A 131 -16.95 36.34 13.42
C GLN A 131 -17.04 36.52 14.94
N TYR A 132 -16.35 35.65 15.67
CA TYR A 132 -16.12 35.93 17.08
C TYR A 132 -15.01 36.97 17.19
N LYS A 133 -15.37 38.16 17.68
CA LYS A 133 -14.39 39.17 18.07
C LYS A 133 -13.97 38.88 19.51
N VAL A 134 -12.78 38.31 19.66
CA VAL A 134 -12.17 38.13 21.00
C VAL A 134 -11.27 39.30 21.25
N GLU A 135 -11.68 40.17 22.17
CA GLU A 135 -10.84 41.29 22.65
C GLU A 135 -10.27 40.89 23.99
N SER A 136 -8.95 40.82 24.09
CA SER A 136 -8.26 40.61 25.36
C SER A 136 -7.54 41.92 25.78
N VAL A 137 -7.84 42.40 26.97
CA VAL A 137 -7.19 43.58 27.52
C VAL A 137 -6.58 43.20 28.88
N ALA A 138 -5.29 43.42 29.01
CA ALA A 138 -4.57 43.28 30.27
C ALA A 138 -4.51 44.64 30.97
N ILE A 139 -5.13 44.77 32.15
CA ILE A 139 -5.16 46.01 32.94
C ILE A 139 -4.29 45.78 34.20
N PRO A 140 -3.27 46.58 34.42
CA PRO A 140 -2.51 46.52 35.65
C PRO A 140 -3.38 46.90 36.85
N ASN A 141 -3.38 46.08 37.90
CA ASN A 141 -4.10 46.33 39.14
C ASN A 141 -3.17 46.96 40.18
N SER A 142 -3.73 47.85 41.01
CA SER A 142 -3.00 48.60 42.04
C SER A 142 -2.28 47.73 43.08
N ASN A 143 -2.53 46.42 43.13
CA ASN A 143 -1.92 45.48 44.08
C ASN A 143 -0.82 44.61 43.41
N ASN A 144 -0.02 45.14 42.48
CA ASN A 144 1.02 44.41 41.73
C ASN A 144 0.52 43.18 40.98
N GLY A 145 -0.77 43.12 40.62
CA GLY A 145 -1.41 42.06 39.78
C GLY A 145 -1.77 42.58 38.42
N VAL A 146 -2.06 41.65 37.49
CA VAL A 146 -2.59 41.93 36.15
C VAL A 146 -3.97 41.30 36.05
N LEU A 147 -4.96 42.09 35.72
CA LEU A 147 -6.34 41.66 35.48
C LEU A 147 -6.50 41.42 33.95
N LEU A 148 -6.79 40.19 33.58
CA LEU A 148 -7.00 39.83 32.21
C LEU A 148 -8.52 39.84 31.91
N ASN A 149 -8.97 40.78 31.11
CA ASN A 149 -10.36 40.87 30.70
C ASN A 149 -10.51 40.28 29.30
N LEU A 150 -11.34 39.23 29.14
CA LEU A 150 -11.63 38.54 27.90
C LEU A 150 -13.09 38.85 27.51
N ASN A 151 -13.28 39.69 26.49
CA ASN A 151 -14.59 39.97 25.91
C ASN A 151 -14.79 39.13 24.68
N ILE A 152 -15.76 38.25 24.70
CA ILE A 152 -16.17 37.44 23.55
C ILE A 152 -17.51 37.99 23.05
N HIS A 153 -17.53 38.59 21.85
CA HIS A 153 -18.77 39.00 21.20
C HIS A 153 -19.27 37.84 20.31
N PHE A 154 -20.51 37.40 20.55
CA PHE A 154 -21.18 36.33 19.82
C PHE A 154 -22.02 36.90 18.69
#